data_b5c91b791a7570cb5523e96c153d12f6
#
_entry.id   b5c91b791a7570cb5523e96c153d12f6
#
_cell.length_a   1.000
_cell.length_b   1.000
_cell.length_c   1.000
_cell.angle_alpha   90.00
_cell.angle_beta   90.00
_cell.angle_gamma   90.00
#
_symmetry.space_group_name_H-M   'P 1'
#
loop_
_entity.id
_entity.type
_entity.pdbx_description
1 polymer ?
#
loop_
_entity_poly.entity_id
_entity_poly.type
_entity_poly.pdbx_seq_one_letter_code
_entity_poly.pdbx_strand_id
1 'polypeptide(L)'
;MEDDKCSIGADFPLHQAVFNGDVREVSTLIRVHDVSQKDVHGNTPLHLAVIRGHKECVMLLLSHNAPVKVKNNAGWSPLAEAISYGDRKTICSLLKKLKQQSREQLDARRPALIQALEDIGDFYLELKWDFHSWVPLVSRILPSDLCKIHKKGSNIRLDTTLVDFNDMRWERGDITFVFDGKSPPGDALTVMDNKLKVYQKVRYEETEVEIQEEIDILMRSDIMAAQMSTKNITFSRAQTGWLFREDKTETVGDFAAEFYHVNGLNLESKKRREHLSPEDIQKNKAMVENLTKGSWDHKEFERRRSITPPELPDTSWEEYISSEQTPCIGRPQISKESIRAFKATIAMSKDFPMTVDVLLDVLEVVAPFKQFQKLRDFMQNKLPPGFPVKLEIPVFPTVTAKVTFTLFQWRDDLHDSKFVIPNGYREDPTRFPDL
;
A
#
# COMPACT_ATOMS: atom_id res chain seq x y z
N MET A 1 -33.60 -32.25 -6.28
CA MET A 1 -32.27 -31.63 -6.55
C MET A 1 -32.27 -30.69 -7.72
N GLU A 2 -33.36 -30.54 -8.50
CA GLU A 2 -33.50 -29.56 -9.58
C GLU A 2 -34.12 -28.22 -9.10
N ASP A 3 -34.92 -28.24 -8.03
CA ASP A 3 -35.59 -27.04 -7.51
C ASP A 3 -34.66 -26.06 -6.74
N ASP A 4 -33.52 -26.53 -6.19
CA ASP A 4 -32.56 -25.67 -5.48
C ASP A 4 -31.69 -24.82 -6.42
N LYS A 5 -31.51 -25.24 -7.67
CA LYS A 5 -30.67 -24.48 -8.64
C LYS A 5 -31.37 -23.25 -9.22
N CYS A 6 -32.69 -23.26 -9.26
CA CYS A 6 -33.47 -22.13 -9.78
C CYS A 6 -33.56 -20.96 -8.77
N SER A 7 -33.36 -21.21 -7.47
CA SER A 7 -33.43 -20.18 -6.43
C SER A 7 -32.15 -19.32 -6.32
N ILE A 8 -30.98 -19.86 -6.64
CA ILE A 8 -29.69 -19.15 -6.49
C ILE A 8 -29.57 -17.94 -7.41
N GLY A 9 -30.14 -18.02 -8.63
CA GLY A 9 -30.15 -16.90 -9.57
C GLY A 9 -31.05 -15.73 -9.15
N ALA A 10 -32.11 -16.01 -8.39
CA ALA A 10 -33.04 -15.02 -7.91
C ALA A 10 -32.48 -14.11 -6.79
N ASP A 11 -31.40 -14.54 -6.15
CA ASP A 11 -30.74 -13.79 -5.05
C ASP A 11 -29.86 -12.63 -5.55
N PHE A 12 -29.57 -12.54 -6.87
CA PHE A 12 -28.61 -11.59 -7.44
C PHE A 12 -29.14 -10.80 -8.66
N PRO A 13 -30.32 -10.14 -8.57
CA PRO A 13 -30.92 -9.50 -9.74
C PRO A 13 -30.09 -8.36 -10.32
N LEU A 14 -29.42 -7.55 -9.48
CA LEU A 14 -28.53 -6.48 -9.94
C LEU A 14 -27.30 -7.06 -10.69
N HIS A 15 -26.75 -8.18 -10.20
CA HIS A 15 -25.63 -8.84 -10.87
C HIS A 15 -26.05 -9.41 -12.23
N GLN A 16 -27.23 -10.01 -12.33
CA GLN A 16 -27.77 -10.54 -13.57
C GLN A 16 -27.99 -9.44 -14.61
N ALA A 17 -28.64 -8.33 -14.22
CA ALA A 17 -28.83 -7.17 -15.08
C ALA A 17 -27.49 -6.60 -15.59
N VAL A 18 -26.49 -6.52 -14.71
CA VAL A 18 -25.12 -6.08 -15.06
C VAL A 18 -24.43 -7.10 -15.95
N PHE A 19 -24.56 -8.39 -15.69
CA PHE A 19 -23.96 -9.46 -16.51
C PHE A 19 -24.48 -9.42 -17.95
N ASN A 20 -25.76 -9.16 -18.14
CA ASN A 20 -26.42 -9.02 -19.43
C ASN A 20 -26.18 -7.65 -20.10
N GLY A 21 -25.66 -6.66 -19.35
CA GLY A 21 -25.43 -5.30 -19.85
C GLY A 21 -26.71 -4.49 -20.01
N ASP A 22 -27.82 -4.87 -19.35
CA ASP A 22 -29.08 -4.12 -19.39
C ASP A 22 -29.01 -2.88 -18.50
N VAL A 23 -28.58 -1.77 -19.08
CA VAL A 23 -28.40 -0.48 -18.39
C VAL A 23 -29.72 0.04 -17.79
N ARG A 24 -30.86 -0.24 -18.45
CA ARG A 24 -32.19 0.23 -17.96
C ARG A 24 -32.60 -0.52 -16.70
N GLU A 25 -32.45 -1.84 -16.73
CA GLU A 25 -32.72 -2.68 -15.57
C GLU A 25 -31.73 -2.37 -14.43
N VAL A 26 -30.44 -2.23 -14.72
CA VAL A 26 -29.44 -1.80 -13.73
C VAL A 26 -29.83 -0.47 -13.08
N SER A 27 -30.29 0.53 -13.86
CA SER A 27 -30.72 1.84 -13.33
C SER A 27 -31.92 1.74 -12.37
N THR A 28 -32.77 0.74 -12.54
CA THR A 28 -33.92 0.49 -11.65
C THR A 28 -33.45 -0.26 -10.38
N LEU A 29 -32.69 -1.34 -10.56
CA LEU A 29 -32.30 -2.23 -9.47
C LEU A 29 -31.23 -1.63 -8.53
N ILE A 30 -30.37 -0.75 -9.02
CA ILE A 30 -29.31 -0.13 -8.23
C ILE A 30 -29.82 0.72 -7.06
N ARG A 31 -31.08 1.14 -7.11
CA ARG A 31 -31.70 1.96 -6.05
C ARG A 31 -32.25 1.12 -4.89
N VAL A 32 -32.48 -0.17 -5.12
CA VAL A 32 -33.13 -1.07 -4.16
C VAL A 32 -32.24 -2.24 -3.73
N HIS A 33 -31.12 -2.47 -4.43
CA HIS A 33 -30.16 -3.53 -4.12
C HIS A 33 -28.82 -2.96 -3.69
N ASP A 34 -28.12 -3.70 -2.84
CA ASP A 34 -26.78 -3.33 -2.37
C ASP A 34 -25.74 -3.49 -3.50
N VAL A 35 -25.16 -2.38 -3.92
CA VAL A 35 -24.08 -2.35 -4.94
C VAL A 35 -22.78 -3.02 -4.48
N SER A 36 -22.66 -3.33 -3.19
CA SER A 36 -21.50 -3.99 -2.59
C SER A 36 -21.69 -5.50 -2.42
N GLN A 37 -22.91 -6.01 -2.65
CA GLN A 37 -23.21 -7.44 -2.55
C GLN A 37 -22.28 -8.25 -3.41
N LYS A 38 -21.84 -9.39 -2.89
CA LYS A 38 -21.00 -10.35 -3.62
C LYS A 38 -21.83 -11.55 -4.04
N ASP A 39 -21.63 -11.99 -5.27
CA ASP A 39 -22.20 -13.25 -5.78
C ASP A 39 -21.44 -14.48 -5.22
N VAL A 40 -21.80 -15.67 -5.66
CA VAL A 40 -21.19 -16.93 -5.25
C VAL A 40 -19.67 -17.02 -5.54
N HIS A 41 -19.19 -16.27 -6.54
CA HIS A 41 -17.77 -16.17 -6.92
C HIS A 41 -17.07 -15.01 -6.22
N GLY A 42 -17.78 -14.27 -5.35
CA GLY A 42 -17.27 -13.09 -4.65
C GLY A 42 -17.18 -11.85 -5.52
N ASN A 43 -17.73 -11.87 -6.74
CA ASN A 43 -17.80 -10.70 -7.59
C ASN A 43 -18.90 -9.75 -7.13
N THR A 44 -18.63 -8.45 -7.11
CA THR A 44 -19.68 -7.42 -7.00
C THR A 44 -20.21 -7.09 -8.40
N PRO A 45 -21.35 -6.39 -8.52
CA PRO A 45 -21.84 -5.92 -9.82
C PRO A 45 -20.75 -5.17 -10.61
N LEU A 46 -19.91 -4.39 -9.93
CA LEU A 46 -18.81 -3.64 -10.57
C LEU A 46 -17.73 -4.57 -11.17
N HIS A 47 -17.42 -5.71 -10.54
CA HIS A 47 -16.52 -6.70 -11.13
C HIS A 47 -17.09 -7.23 -12.45
N LEU A 48 -18.36 -7.64 -12.45
CA LEU A 48 -19.02 -8.18 -13.65
C LEU A 48 -19.10 -7.16 -14.78
N ALA A 49 -19.50 -5.91 -14.47
CA ALA A 49 -19.54 -4.82 -15.45
C ALA A 49 -18.20 -4.62 -16.14
N VAL A 50 -17.10 -4.67 -15.37
CA VAL A 50 -15.74 -4.47 -15.87
C VAL A 50 -15.27 -5.68 -16.69
N ILE A 51 -15.44 -6.90 -16.17
CA ILE A 51 -15.02 -8.14 -16.84
C ILE A 51 -15.73 -8.30 -18.20
N ARG A 52 -17.03 -7.99 -18.26
CA ARG A 52 -17.84 -8.07 -19.48
C ARG A 52 -17.70 -6.83 -20.38
N GLY A 53 -17.05 -5.76 -19.90
CA GLY A 53 -16.82 -4.53 -20.68
C GLY A 53 -18.04 -3.63 -20.84
N HIS A 54 -19.04 -3.75 -19.96
CA HIS A 54 -20.27 -2.95 -19.99
C HIS A 54 -20.03 -1.54 -19.39
N LYS A 55 -19.48 -0.65 -20.20
CA LYS A 55 -18.99 0.69 -19.78
C LYS A 55 -20.06 1.55 -19.13
N GLU A 56 -21.27 1.54 -19.70
CA GLU A 56 -22.41 2.30 -19.15
C GLU A 56 -22.79 1.78 -17.75
N CYS A 57 -22.81 0.46 -17.56
CA CYS A 57 -23.05 -0.14 -16.24
C CYS A 57 -21.92 0.23 -15.26
N VAL A 58 -20.64 0.24 -15.70
CA VAL A 58 -19.52 0.70 -14.86
C VAL A 58 -19.75 2.13 -14.40
N MET A 59 -20.06 3.05 -15.31
CA MET A 59 -20.27 4.45 -14.96
C MET A 59 -21.45 4.65 -14.01
N LEU A 60 -22.55 3.93 -14.24
CA LEU A 60 -23.72 3.97 -13.39
C LEU A 60 -23.42 3.43 -11.97
N LEU A 61 -22.73 2.31 -11.87
CA LEU A 61 -22.32 1.74 -10.57
C LEU A 61 -21.36 2.67 -9.81
N LEU A 62 -20.39 3.29 -10.50
CA LEU A 62 -19.46 4.25 -9.87
C LEU A 62 -20.17 5.52 -9.39
N SER A 63 -21.21 6.00 -10.12
CA SER A 63 -22.02 7.16 -9.69
C SER A 63 -22.84 6.85 -8.44
N HIS A 64 -23.21 5.58 -8.22
CA HIS A 64 -23.87 5.09 -7.01
C HIS A 64 -22.90 4.58 -5.95
N ASN A 65 -21.65 5.03 -6.03
CA ASN A 65 -20.60 4.77 -5.04
C ASN A 65 -20.25 3.28 -4.84
N ALA A 66 -20.36 2.46 -5.90
CA ALA A 66 -19.92 1.07 -5.83
C ALA A 66 -18.48 0.97 -5.35
N PRO A 67 -18.15 0.03 -4.45
CA PRO A 67 -16.83 -0.07 -3.84
C PRO A 67 -15.80 -0.62 -4.82
N VAL A 68 -14.71 0.13 -5.06
CA VAL A 68 -13.66 -0.25 -6.02
C VAL A 68 -12.50 -1.05 -5.38
N LYS A 69 -12.45 -1.13 -4.04
CA LYS A 69 -11.38 -1.85 -3.30
C LYS A 69 -11.71 -3.30 -2.99
N VAL A 70 -12.95 -3.70 -3.13
CA VAL A 70 -13.43 -5.05 -2.82
C VAL A 70 -12.74 -6.06 -3.73
N LYS A 71 -12.34 -7.19 -3.17
CA LYS A 71 -11.73 -8.29 -3.91
C LYS A 71 -12.73 -9.45 -4.04
N ASN A 72 -12.75 -10.10 -5.20
CA ASN A 72 -13.48 -11.33 -5.42
C ASN A 72 -12.79 -12.54 -4.76
N ASN A 73 -13.35 -13.75 -4.88
CA ASN A 73 -12.79 -14.96 -4.28
C ASN A 73 -11.41 -15.32 -4.84
N ALA A 74 -11.09 -14.94 -6.08
CA ALA A 74 -9.76 -15.09 -6.67
C ALA A 74 -8.74 -14.07 -6.15
N GLY A 75 -9.20 -13.06 -5.40
CA GLY A 75 -8.35 -12.01 -4.80
C GLY A 75 -8.15 -10.76 -5.66
N TRP A 76 -8.92 -10.58 -6.74
CA TRP A 76 -8.80 -9.47 -7.67
C TRP A 76 -9.86 -8.39 -7.40
N SER A 77 -9.46 -7.13 -7.57
CA SER A 77 -10.36 -5.97 -7.48
C SER A 77 -10.94 -5.61 -8.85
N PRO A 78 -12.02 -4.80 -8.93
CA PRO A 78 -12.52 -4.27 -10.20
C PRO A 78 -11.46 -3.56 -11.03
N LEU A 79 -10.51 -2.84 -10.40
CA LEU A 79 -9.40 -2.20 -11.11
C LEU A 79 -8.46 -3.25 -11.74
N ALA A 80 -8.16 -4.35 -11.04
CA ALA A 80 -7.35 -5.44 -11.61
C ALA A 80 -8.01 -6.06 -12.84
N GLU A 81 -9.33 -6.25 -12.78
CA GLU A 81 -10.10 -6.76 -13.93
C GLU A 81 -10.16 -5.74 -15.08
N ALA A 82 -10.23 -4.43 -14.77
CA ALA A 82 -10.18 -3.38 -15.80
C ALA A 82 -8.84 -3.34 -16.52
N ILE A 83 -7.73 -3.55 -15.82
CA ILE A 83 -6.39 -3.64 -16.42
C ILE A 83 -6.33 -4.87 -17.34
N SER A 84 -6.87 -6.01 -16.90
CA SER A 84 -6.97 -7.22 -17.69
C SER A 84 -7.81 -7.01 -18.96
N TYR A 85 -8.95 -6.35 -18.84
CA TYR A 85 -9.79 -6.00 -19.99
C TYR A 85 -9.06 -5.02 -20.96
N GLY A 86 -8.37 -4.01 -20.39
CA GLY A 86 -7.49 -3.11 -21.11
C GLY A 86 -8.13 -1.86 -21.70
N ASP A 87 -9.31 -1.43 -21.20
CA ASP A 87 -9.92 -0.15 -21.60
C ASP A 87 -9.43 1.00 -20.73
N ARG A 88 -8.59 1.88 -21.32
CA ARG A 88 -7.98 3.01 -20.63
C ARG A 88 -8.99 3.92 -19.91
N LYS A 89 -10.16 4.18 -20.53
CA LYS A 89 -11.17 5.06 -19.94
C LYS A 89 -11.77 4.45 -18.66
N THR A 90 -12.08 3.16 -18.70
CA THR A 90 -12.58 2.41 -17.53
C THR A 90 -11.54 2.38 -16.41
N ILE A 91 -10.27 2.10 -16.74
CA ILE A 91 -9.16 2.13 -15.78
C ILE A 91 -9.06 3.51 -15.12
N CYS A 92 -9.12 4.60 -15.91
CA CYS A 92 -9.10 5.96 -15.41
C CYS A 92 -10.25 6.26 -14.43
N SER A 93 -11.47 5.90 -14.79
CA SER A 93 -12.65 6.12 -13.93
C SER A 93 -12.55 5.35 -12.61
N LEU A 94 -12.11 4.09 -12.66
CA LEU A 94 -11.91 3.27 -11.48
C LEU A 94 -10.77 3.79 -10.60
N LEU A 95 -9.65 4.22 -11.20
CA LEU A 95 -8.51 4.76 -10.45
C LEU A 95 -8.89 6.06 -9.72
N LYS A 96 -9.55 7.00 -10.43
CA LYS A 96 -10.07 8.23 -9.82
C LYS A 96 -11.04 7.94 -8.67
N LYS A 97 -11.97 7.00 -8.87
CA LYS A 97 -12.91 6.61 -7.82
C LYS A 97 -12.23 5.93 -6.64
N LEU A 98 -11.22 5.10 -6.91
CA LEU A 98 -10.41 4.46 -5.87
C LEU A 98 -9.70 5.50 -4.98
N LYS A 99 -9.09 6.52 -5.59
CA LYS A 99 -8.41 7.61 -4.88
C LYS A 99 -9.43 8.44 -4.09
N GLN A 100 -10.56 8.81 -4.70
CA GLN A 100 -11.65 9.52 -4.03
C GLN A 100 -12.15 8.76 -2.79
N GLN A 101 -12.54 7.48 -2.93
CA GLN A 101 -13.02 6.67 -1.80
C GLN A 101 -11.95 6.47 -0.73
N SER A 102 -10.65 6.47 -1.11
CA SER A 102 -9.55 6.40 -0.16
C SER A 102 -9.43 7.67 0.68
N ARG A 103 -9.54 8.84 0.05
CA ARG A 103 -9.55 10.14 0.74
C ARG A 103 -10.75 10.28 1.66
N GLU A 104 -11.96 9.99 1.17
CA GLU A 104 -13.20 10.03 1.97
C GLU A 104 -13.09 9.16 3.24
N GLN A 105 -12.52 7.96 3.13
CA GLN A 105 -12.30 7.08 4.28
C GLN A 105 -11.28 7.65 5.26
N LEU A 106 -10.20 8.28 4.76
CA LEU A 106 -9.20 8.93 5.60
C LEU A 106 -9.81 10.14 6.33
N ASP A 107 -10.54 10.98 5.61
CA ASP A 107 -11.18 12.17 6.17
C ASP A 107 -12.22 11.82 7.24
N ALA A 108 -13.00 10.77 7.01
CA ALA A 108 -13.96 10.29 8.01
C ALA A 108 -13.29 9.80 9.30
N ARG A 109 -12.07 9.25 9.21
CA ARG A 109 -11.30 8.74 10.36
C ARG A 109 -10.43 9.82 11.02
N ARG A 110 -10.09 10.87 10.28
CA ARG A 110 -9.14 11.91 10.70
C ARG A 110 -9.44 12.49 12.09
N PRO A 111 -10.69 12.88 12.45
CA PRO A 111 -10.96 13.44 13.79
C PRO A 111 -10.58 12.48 14.93
N ALA A 112 -10.91 11.19 14.79
CA ALA A 112 -10.57 10.18 15.78
C ALA A 112 -9.05 9.94 15.86
N LEU A 113 -8.34 9.96 14.71
CA LEU A 113 -6.90 9.83 14.68
C LEU A 113 -6.19 11.03 15.30
N ILE A 114 -6.66 12.25 15.05
CA ILE A 114 -6.12 13.47 15.66
C ILE A 114 -6.33 13.44 17.18
N GLN A 115 -7.51 13.04 17.65
CA GLN A 115 -7.76 12.90 19.07
C GLN A 115 -6.84 11.86 19.72
N ALA A 116 -6.68 10.69 19.10
CA ALA A 116 -5.76 9.66 19.59
C ALA A 116 -4.31 10.19 19.66
N LEU A 117 -3.90 11.01 18.69
CA LEU A 117 -2.58 11.64 18.69
C LEU A 117 -2.45 12.69 19.82
N GLU A 118 -3.49 13.47 20.09
CA GLU A 118 -3.51 14.44 21.20
C GLU A 118 -3.46 13.76 22.58
N ASP A 119 -4.09 12.60 22.72
CA ASP A 119 -4.10 11.83 23.95
C ASP A 119 -2.72 11.20 24.32
N ILE A 120 -1.83 11.07 23.31
CA ILE A 120 -0.46 10.62 23.52
C ILE A 120 0.40 11.77 24.06
N GLY A 121 1.20 11.51 25.09
CA GLY A 121 2.19 12.47 25.60
C GLY A 121 3.16 12.97 24.54
N ASP A 122 3.72 14.15 24.75
CA ASP A 122 4.70 14.72 23.83
C ASP A 122 6.03 13.98 23.92
N PHE A 123 6.70 13.75 22.78
CA PHE A 123 7.91 12.95 22.75
C PHE A 123 8.92 13.40 21.67
N TYR A 124 10.15 12.94 21.88
CA TYR A 124 11.22 12.90 20.91
C TYR A 124 11.66 11.46 20.66
N LEU A 125 11.83 11.10 19.39
CA LEU A 125 12.20 9.75 18.97
C LEU A 125 13.25 9.81 17.89
N GLU A 126 14.28 8.96 17.95
CA GLU A 126 15.22 8.71 16.87
C GLU A 126 15.02 7.31 16.29
N LEU A 127 14.79 7.27 14.98
CA LEU A 127 14.57 6.06 14.21
C LEU A 127 15.61 5.96 13.12
N LYS A 128 16.48 4.96 13.21
CA LYS A 128 17.40 4.61 12.13
C LYS A 128 16.79 3.53 11.25
N TRP A 129 16.82 3.75 9.95
CA TRP A 129 16.45 2.72 9.00
C TRP A 129 17.52 2.58 7.93
N ASP A 130 17.76 1.35 7.49
CA ASP A 130 18.68 1.02 6.42
C ASP A 130 18.20 -0.20 5.64
N PHE A 131 18.58 -0.25 4.38
CA PHE A 131 18.48 -1.45 3.57
C PHE A 131 19.86 -2.04 3.41
N HIS A 132 19.96 -3.34 3.62
CA HIS A 132 21.21 -4.09 3.50
C HIS A 132 21.07 -5.18 2.46
N SER A 133 22.12 -5.37 1.65
CA SER A 133 22.22 -6.49 0.72
C SER A 133 23.54 -7.23 0.90
N TRP A 134 23.50 -8.55 0.77
CA TRP A 134 24.73 -9.34 0.71
C TRP A 134 25.44 -9.20 -0.64
N VAL A 135 24.78 -8.64 -1.66
CA VAL A 135 25.38 -8.31 -2.96
C VAL A 135 26.12 -6.97 -2.85
N PRO A 136 27.45 -6.91 -2.98
CA PRO A 136 28.24 -5.72 -2.64
C PRO A 136 27.88 -4.46 -3.42
N LEU A 137 27.59 -4.57 -4.72
CA LEU A 137 27.20 -3.43 -5.56
C LEU A 137 25.83 -2.89 -5.18
N VAL A 138 24.87 -3.79 -4.92
CA VAL A 138 23.51 -3.42 -4.51
C VAL A 138 23.53 -2.73 -3.15
N SER A 139 24.35 -3.21 -2.20
CA SER A 139 24.48 -2.62 -0.86
C SER A 139 24.92 -1.15 -0.88
N ARG A 140 25.65 -0.72 -1.91
CA ARG A 140 26.16 0.67 -2.02
C ARG A 140 25.09 1.67 -2.46
N ILE A 141 24.07 1.21 -3.16
CA ILE A 141 23.00 2.06 -3.71
C ILE A 141 21.74 2.04 -2.85
N LEU A 142 21.70 1.20 -1.82
CA LEU A 142 20.54 1.11 -0.93
C LEU A 142 20.52 2.29 0.03
N PRO A 143 19.32 2.89 0.29
CA PRO A 143 19.20 4.03 1.16
C PRO A 143 19.34 3.66 2.63
N SER A 144 19.77 4.62 3.42
CA SER A 144 19.74 4.56 4.88
C SER A 144 19.58 5.96 5.43
N ASP A 145 18.89 6.11 6.56
CA ASP A 145 18.78 7.40 7.22
C ASP A 145 18.56 7.28 8.72
N LEU A 146 18.79 8.39 9.43
CA LEU A 146 18.41 8.61 10.82
C LEU A 146 17.34 9.69 10.85
N CYS A 147 16.11 9.30 11.10
CA CYS A 147 14.98 10.19 11.24
C CYS A 147 14.85 10.66 12.69
N LYS A 148 14.65 11.95 12.89
CA LYS A 148 14.36 12.56 14.20
C LYS A 148 12.92 13.02 14.21
N ILE A 149 12.14 12.48 15.13
CA ILE A 149 10.71 12.72 15.21
C ILE A 149 10.40 13.48 16.50
N HIS A 150 9.75 14.62 16.38
CA HIS A 150 9.20 15.39 17.48
C HIS A 150 7.67 15.35 17.37
N LYS A 151 6.99 15.09 18.46
CA LYS A 151 5.52 15.11 18.52
C LYS A 151 5.08 16.02 19.65
N LYS A 152 4.19 16.98 19.35
CA LYS A 152 3.55 17.87 20.33
C LYS A 152 2.07 18.04 20.02
N GLY A 153 1.20 17.62 20.95
CA GLY A 153 -0.23 17.60 20.71
C GLY A 153 -0.58 16.81 19.46
N SER A 154 -1.27 17.40 18.51
CA SER A 154 -1.57 16.80 17.20
C SER A 154 -0.52 17.08 16.12
N ASN A 155 0.60 17.73 16.47
CA ASN A 155 1.64 18.11 15.51
C ASN A 155 2.80 17.12 15.54
N ILE A 156 3.31 16.77 14.35
CA ILE A 156 4.47 15.91 14.18
C ILE A 156 5.49 16.61 13.29
N ARG A 157 6.75 16.59 13.70
CA ARG A 157 7.89 17.00 12.90
C ARG A 157 8.81 15.82 12.70
N LEU A 158 9.18 15.56 11.45
CA LEU A 158 10.16 14.56 11.05
C LEU A 158 11.32 15.25 10.34
N ASP A 159 12.52 15.12 10.87
CA ASP A 159 13.76 15.58 10.22
C ASP A 159 14.47 14.37 9.60
N THR A 160 14.90 14.48 8.34
CA THR A 160 15.56 13.45 7.52
C THR A 160 16.67 14.06 6.68
N THR A 161 17.63 13.23 6.26
CA THR A 161 18.73 13.69 5.40
C THR A 161 18.57 13.26 3.94
N LEU A 162 17.58 12.45 3.60
CA LEU A 162 17.37 12.01 2.21
C LEU A 162 16.54 13.04 1.44
N VAL A 163 17.05 13.42 0.27
CA VAL A 163 16.38 14.35 -0.65
C VAL A 163 15.87 13.64 -1.88
N ASP A 164 16.77 12.98 -2.62
CA ASP A 164 16.48 12.40 -3.92
C ASP A 164 17.49 11.28 -4.26
N PHE A 165 17.21 10.54 -5.33
CA PHE A 165 18.06 9.48 -5.85
C PHE A 165 18.46 9.79 -7.30
N ASN A 166 19.67 10.34 -7.48
CA ASN A 166 20.20 10.73 -8.77
C ASN A 166 21.52 9.99 -9.06
N ASP A 167 21.76 9.60 -10.30
CA ASP A 167 23.01 8.97 -10.75
C ASP A 167 23.47 7.80 -9.87
N MET A 168 22.55 6.92 -9.46
CA MET A 168 22.82 5.78 -8.59
C MET A 168 23.36 6.17 -7.19
N ARG A 169 23.06 7.37 -6.72
CA ARG A 169 23.42 7.89 -5.40
C ARG A 169 22.26 8.61 -4.75
N TRP A 170 22.16 8.46 -3.45
CA TRP A 170 21.21 9.22 -2.64
C TRP A 170 21.77 10.61 -2.37
N GLU A 171 21.03 11.63 -2.81
CA GLU A 171 21.32 13.00 -2.45
C GLU A 171 20.98 13.25 -0.99
N ARG A 172 21.93 13.86 -0.26
CA ARG A 172 21.80 14.19 1.15
C ARG A 172 21.54 15.68 1.34
N GLY A 173 20.46 15.97 2.05
CA GLY A 173 20.03 17.32 2.37
C GLY A 173 19.80 17.51 3.87
N ASP A 174 18.92 18.44 4.15
CA ASP A 174 18.37 18.72 5.47
C ASP A 174 16.88 19.02 5.26
N ILE A 175 16.06 17.98 5.33
CA ILE A 175 14.66 18.00 4.98
C ILE A 175 13.83 17.84 6.25
N THR A 176 12.81 18.65 6.38
CA THR A 176 11.85 18.56 7.49
C THR A 176 10.44 18.41 6.94
N PHE A 177 9.74 17.41 7.42
CA PHE A 177 8.29 17.26 7.25
C PHE A 177 7.59 17.76 8.51
N VAL A 178 6.59 18.61 8.35
CA VAL A 178 5.73 19.07 9.44
C VAL A 178 4.29 18.71 9.12
N PHE A 179 3.70 17.93 10.00
CA PHE A 179 2.27 17.63 9.99
C PHE A 179 1.59 18.47 11.06
N ASP A 180 0.59 19.25 10.67
CA ASP A 180 -0.29 20.02 11.56
C ASP A 180 -1.68 19.37 11.59
N GLY A 181 -2.01 18.71 12.71
CA GLY A 181 -3.28 18.03 12.87
C GLY A 181 -4.50 18.96 12.86
N LYS A 182 -4.33 20.24 13.19
CA LYS A 182 -5.40 21.24 13.26
C LYS A 182 -5.70 21.90 11.92
N SER A 183 -4.77 21.85 10.97
CA SER A 183 -4.95 22.38 9.63
C SER A 183 -5.88 21.52 8.77
N PRO A 184 -6.57 22.10 7.77
CA PRO A 184 -7.31 21.34 6.77
C PRO A 184 -6.42 20.30 6.05
N PRO A 185 -6.97 19.19 5.51
CA PRO A 185 -6.16 18.15 4.86
C PRO A 185 -5.18 18.64 3.82
N GLY A 186 -5.57 19.63 2.98
CA GLY A 186 -4.70 20.19 1.93
C GLY A 186 -3.55 21.06 2.43
N ASP A 187 -3.58 21.49 3.69
CA ASP A 187 -2.57 22.34 4.33
C ASP A 187 -1.83 21.64 5.47
N ALA A 188 -2.21 20.40 5.75
CA ALA A 188 -1.77 19.70 6.96
C ALA A 188 -0.32 19.23 6.89
N LEU A 189 0.22 18.97 5.71
CA LEU A 189 1.58 18.46 5.55
C LEU A 189 2.43 19.43 4.73
N THR A 190 3.52 19.89 5.34
CA THR A 190 4.51 20.77 4.71
C THR A 190 5.87 20.11 4.71
N VAL A 191 6.60 20.22 3.61
CA VAL A 191 7.99 19.78 3.47
C VAL A 191 8.89 21.00 3.33
N MET A 192 9.99 21.04 4.06
CA MET A 192 10.96 22.13 4.04
C MET A 192 12.34 21.61 3.65
N ASP A 193 13.01 22.33 2.76
CA ASP A 193 14.44 22.19 2.53
C ASP A 193 15.18 23.28 3.35
N ASN A 194 15.81 22.87 4.44
CA ASN A 194 16.44 23.78 5.37
C ASN A 194 17.74 24.41 4.81
N LYS A 195 18.40 23.74 3.84
CA LYS A 195 19.59 24.28 3.16
C LYS A 195 19.21 25.40 2.21
N LEU A 196 18.16 25.21 1.42
CA LEU A 196 17.67 26.20 0.45
C LEU A 196 16.73 27.22 1.06
N LYS A 197 16.22 26.99 2.27
CA LYS A 197 15.21 27.81 2.96
C LYS A 197 13.95 27.97 2.11
N VAL A 198 13.48 26.86 1.56
CA VAL A 198 12.23 26.79 0.82
C VAL A 198 11.31 25.74 1.44
N TYR A 199 10.00 25.91 1.20
CA TYR A 199 9.02 24.93 1.63
C TYR A 199 7.99 24.68 0.52
N GLN A 200 7.38 23.51 0.58
CA GLN A 200 6.28 23.10 -0.28
C GLN A 200 5.19 22.46 0.57
N LYS A 201 3.94 22.86 0.34
CA LYS A 201 2.79 22.13 0.90
C LYS A 201 2.57 20.89 0.06
N VAL A 202 2.44 19.73 0.72
CA VAL A 202 2.17 18.46 0.04
C VAL A 202 0.75 18.48 -0.48
N ARG A 203 0.58 18.18 -1.76
CA ARG A 203 -0.73 18.17 -2.41
C ARG A 203 -1.59 17.05 -1.85
N TYR A 204 -2.84 17.38 -1.59
CA TYR A 204 -3.82 16.40 -1.11
C TYR A 204 -4.44 15.57 -2.25
N GLU A 205 -4.47 16.14 -3.44
CA GLU A 205 -5.02 15.51 -4.63
C GLU A 205 -3.98 15.38 -5.73
N GLU A 206 -4.01 14.26 -6.42
CA GLU A 206 -3.14 14.02 -7.56
C GLU A 206 -3.61 14.83 -8.77
N THR A 207 -2.67 15.29 -9.57
CA THR A 207 -2.93 15.96 -10.83
C THR A 207 -3.44 14.98 -11.90
N GLU A 208 -4.08 15.51 -12.94
CA GLU A 208 -4.50 14.70 -14.08
C GLU A 208 -3.30 14.04 -14.79
N VAL A 209 -2.13 14.70 -14.80
CA VAL A 209 -0.90 14.16 -15.39
C VAL A 209 -0.45 12.91 -14.64
N GLU A 210 -0.34 13.00 -13.31
CA GLU A 210 0.05 11.88 -12.45
C GLU A 210 -0.91 10.69 -12.58
N ILE A 211 -2.23 10.96 -12.65
CA ILE A 211 -3.22 9.91 -12.90
C ILE A 211 -2.98 9.23 -14.25
N GLN A 212 -2.68 10.00 -15.30
CA GLN A 212 -2.43 9.44 -16.63
C GLN A 212 -1.14 8.61 -16.68
N GLU A 213 -0.09 9.04 -15.99
CA GLU A 213 1.17 8.30 -15.84
C GLU A 213 0.95 7.00 -15.06
N GLU A 214 0.20 7.04 -13.95
CA GLU A 214 -0.15 5.85 -13.19
C GLU A 214 -0.92 4.83 -14.05
N ILE A 215 -1.85 5.30 -14.89
CA ILE A 215 -2.57 4.42 -15.83
C ILE A 215 -1.60 3.79 -16.84
N ASP A 216 -0.64 4.55 -17.36
CA ASP A 216 0.36 4.03 -18.30
C ASP A 216 1.23 2.95 -17.64
N ILE A 217 1.62 3.14 -16.38
CA ILE A 217 2.34 2.14 -15.59
C ILE A 217 1.47 0.90 -15.36
N LEU A 218 0.23 1.07 -14.91
CA LEU A 218 -0.70 -0.04 -14.65
C LEU A 218 -0.96 -0.89 -15.90
N MET A 219 -1.10 -0.26 -17.07
CA MET A 219 -1.36 -0.96 -18.33
C MET A 219 -0.11 -1.66 -18.91
N ARG A 220 1.08 -1.36 -18.43
CA ARG A 220 2.36 -1.96 -18.87
C ARG A 220 2.95 -2.93 -17.88
N SER A 221 2.45 -2.94 -16.65
CA SER A 221 2.96 -3.77 -15.58
C SER A 221 2.12 -5.02 -15.38
N ASP A 222 2.72 -6.04 -14.77
CA ASP A 222 1.96 -7.20 -14.34
C ASP A 222 0.87 -6.78 -13.33
N ILE A 223 -0.32 -7.35 -13.44
CA ILE A 223 -1.35 -7.23 -12.41
C ILE A 223 -0.89 -8.08 -11.22
N MET A 224 -0.63 -7.44 -10.09
CA MET A 224 -0.08 -8.12 -8.92
C MET A 224 -1.02 -8.02 -7.72
N ALA A 225 -1.16 -9.14 -7.02
CA ALA A 225 -1.70 -9.17 -5.66
C ALA A 225 -0.66 -9.84 -4.77
N ALA A 226 -0.23 -9.13 -3.74
CA ALA A 226 0.69 -9.67 -2.75
C ALA A 226 0.07 -9.56 -1.36
N GLN A 227 0.26 -10.57 -0.54
CA GLN A 227 -0.19 -10.60 0.83
C GLN A 227 0.86 -11.26 1.72
N MET A 228 1.22 -10.58 2.81
CA MET A 228 2.01 -11.20 3.86
C MET A 228 1.09 -12.10 4.69
N SER A 229 1.38 -13.39 4.70
CA SER A 229 0.67 -14.36 5.54
C SER A 229 1.29 -14.37 6.94
N THR A 230 0.46 -14.04 7.93
CA THR A 230 0.84 -14.02 9.34
C THR A 230 0.28 -15.23 10.11
N LYS A 231 -0.44 -16.14 9.43
CA LYS A 231 -1.17 -17.25 10.07
C LYS A 231 -0.27 -18.20 10.88
N ASN A 232 0.89 -18.52 10.32
CA ASN A 232 1.81 -19.51 10.84
C ASN A 232 3.07 -18.91 11.47
N ILE A 233 3.01 -17.62 11.83
CA ILE A 233 4.17 -16.96 12.45
C ILE A 233 4.36 -17.50 13.87
N THR A 234 5.61 -17.88 14.16
CA THR A 234 6.09 -18.25 15.48
C THR A 234 7.39 -17.53 15.80
N PHE A 235 7.65 -17.32 17.06
CA PHE A 235 8.85 -16.66 17.55
C PHE A 235 9.69 -17.66 18.35
N SER A 236 10.97 -17.73 18.07
CA SER A 236 11.95 -18.50 18.83
C SER A 236 13.09 -17.61 19.29
N ARG A 237 13.60 -17.78 20.50
CA ARG A 237 14.75 -17.02 21.00
C ARG A 237 15.94 -17.21 20.06
N ALA A 238 16.53 -16.11 19.66
CA ALA A 238 17.81 -16.16 18.96
C ALA A 238 18.90 -16.54 19.95
N GLN A 239 19.84 -17.37 19.53
CA GLN A 239 20.92 -17.85 20.35
C GLN A 239 22.27 -17.36 19.81
N THR A 240 23.21 -17.13 20.72
CA THR A 240 24.61 -16.80 20.45
C THR A 240 25.52 -17.86 21.07
N GLY A 241 26.77 -17.92 20.63
CA GLY A 241 27.78 -18.83 21.14
C GLY A 241 27.91 -20.11 20.29
N TRP A 242 29.15 -20.55 20.12
CA TRP A 242 29.50 -21.74 19.33
C TRP A 242 29.54 -23.01 20.18
N LEU A 243 30.06 -22.93 21.40
CA LEU A 243 30.18 -24.05 22.33
C LEU A 243 29.01 -24.10 23.34
N PHE A 244 28.64 -22.96 23.86
CA PHE A 244 27.48 -22.80 24.76
C PHE A 244 26.50 -21.87 24.11
N ARG A 245 25.30 -22.38 23.85
CA ARG A 245 24.20 -21.60 23.27
C ARG A 245 23.48 -20.85 24.38
N GLU A 246 23.60 -19.53 24.37
CA GLU A 246 22.89 -18.64 25.28
C GLU A 246 21.89 -17.83 24.48
N ASP A 247 20.79 -17.44 25.13
CA ASP A 247 19.80 -16.58 24.53
C ASP A 247 20.38 -15.21 24.25
N LYS A 248 20.23 -14.75 23.01
CA LYS A 248 20.80 -13.49 22.57
C LYS A 248 20.09 -12.31 23.23
N THR A 249 20.83 -11.52 24.01
CA THR A 249 20.42 -10.25 24.58
C THR A 249 21.51 -9.22 24.33
N GLU A 250 21.17 -8.10 23.69
CA GLU A 250 22.10 -7.02 23.35
C GLU A 250 21.42 -5.67 23.57
N THR A 251 22.21 -4.62 23.78
CA THR A 251 21.69 -3.25 23.82
C THR A 251 21.46 -2.74 22.40
N VAL A 252 20.25 -2.21 22.15
CA VAL A 252 19.84 -1.58 20.90
C VAL A 252 19.52 -0.12 21.18
N GLY A 253 20.36 0.82 20.71
CA GLY A 253 20.29 2.20 21.19
C GLY A 253 20.51 2.26 22.70
N ASP A 254 19.55 2.83 23.40
CA ASP A 254 19.58 2.93 24.86
C ASP A 254 18.83 1.77 25.58
N PHE A 255 18.34 0.77 24.84
CA PHE A 255 17.40 -0.24 25.36
C PHE A 255 18.01 -1.64 25.39
N ALA A 256 17.91 -2.33 26.52
CA ALA A 256 18.22 -3.76 26.58
C ALA A 256 17.17 -4.56 25.82
N ALA A 257 17.58 -5.42 24.91
CA ALA A 257 16.68 -6.12 24.01
C ALA A 257 16.96 -7.61 23.91
N GLU A 258 15.90 -8.39 23.87
CA GLU A 258 15.86 -9.82 23.64
C GLU A 258 15.61 -10.10 22.16
N PHE A 259 16.44 -10.93 21.55
CA PHE A 259 16.36 -11.21 20.13
C PHE A 259 15.55 -12.48 19.83
N TYR A 260 14.71 -12.40 18.79
CA TYR A 260 13.86 -13.49 18.33
C TYR A 260 13.99 -13.69 16.82
N HIS A 261 14.00 -14.94 16.39
CA HIS A 261 13.77 -15.31 15.00
C HIS A 261 12.27 -15.40 14.75
N VAL A 262 11.84 -14.81 13.65
CA VAL A 262 10.46 -14.87 13.18
C VAL A 262 10.39 -15.97 12.12
N ASN A 263 9.66 -17.03 12.42
CA ASN A 263 9.48 -18.17 11.53
C ASN A 263 8.06 -18.17 10.94
N GLY A 264 7.87 -18.76 9.76
CA GLY A 264 6.55 -18.87 9.11
C GLY A 264 6.06 -17.59 8.46
N LEU A 265 6.94 -16.59 8.27
CA LEU A 265 6.63 -15.37 7.53
C LEU A 265 6.65 -15.69 6.03
N ASN A 266 5.47 -15.72 5.41
CA ASN A 266 5.32 -16.05 4.00
C ASN A 266 4.74 -14.88 3.22
N LEU A 267 5.38 -14.53 2.09
CA LEU A 267 4.81 -13.63 1.09
C LEU A 267 4.13 -14.47 0.03
N GLU A 268 2.82 -14.44 0.04
CA GLU A 268 1.98 -15.01 -1.02
C GLU A 268 1.80 -13.95 -2.10
N SER A 269 2.19 -14.26 -3.31
CA SER A 269 2.01 -13.34 -4.45
C SER A 269 1.33 -14.06 -5.61
N LYS A 270 0.36 -13.38 -6.18
CA LYS A 270 -0.34 -13.77 -7.41
C LYS A 270 -0.04 -12.72 -8.47
N LYS A 271 0.21 -13.17 -9.68
CA LYS A 271 0.60 -12.31 -10.80
C LYS A 271 -0.15 -12.72 -12.05
N ARG A 272 -0.74 -11.75 -12.73
CA ARG A 272 -1.44 -11.92 -14.01
C ARG A 272 -0.82 -11.01 -15.06
N ARG A 273 -0.84 -11.42 -16.32
CA ARG A 273 -0.21 -10.68 -17.43
C ARG A 273 -0.89 -10.86 -18.77
N GLU A 274 -2.10 -11.37 -18.81
CA GLU A 274 -2.84 -11.66 -20.05
C GLU A 274 -3.10 -10.42 -20.92
N HIS A 275 -3.00 -9.22 -20.37
CA HIS A 275 -3.13 -7.94 -21.09
C HIS A 275 -1.82 -7.46 -21.72
N LEU A 276 -0.68 -8.09 -21.39
CA LEU A 276 0.63 -7.71 -21.90
C LEU A 276 0.96 -8.47 -23.19
N SER A 277 1.48 -7.75 -24.17
CA SER A 277 2.07 -8.38 -25.36
C SER A 277 3.42 -9.05 -25.03
N PRO A 278 3.89 -9.99 -25.86
CA PRO A 278 5.24 -10.54 -25.72
C PRO A 278 6.34 -9.45 -25.68
N GLU A 279 6.14 -8.37 -26.45
CA GLU A 279 7.06 -7.22 -26.49
C GLU A 279 7.07 -6.45 -25.16
N ASP A 280 5.89 -6.24 -24.55
CA ASP A 280 5.79 -5.60 -23.21
C ASP A 280 6.51 -6.42 -22.16
N ILE A 281 6.32 -7.74 -22.18
CA ILE A 281 6.97 -8.66 -21.23
C ILE A 281 8.49 -8.60 -21.40
N GLN A 282 8.98 -8.55 -22.63
CA GLN A 282 10.40 -8.44 -22.92
C GLN A 282 10.99 -7.09 -22.48
N LYS A 283 10.27 -5.98 -22.74
CA LYS A 283 10.66 -4.64 -22.28
C LYS A 283 10.73 -4.56 -20.74
N ASN A 284 9.72 -5.10 -20.05
CA ASN A 284 9.71 -5.14 -18.59
C ASN A 284 10.87 -5.96 -18.02
N LYS A 285 11.21 -7.08 -18.66
CA LYS A 285 12.37 -7.89 -18.27
C LYS A 285 13.68 -7.13 -18.47
N ALA A 286 13.86 -6.49 -19.63
CA ALA A 286 15.05 -5.68 -19.92
C ALA A 286 15.18 -4.48 -18.96
N MET A 287 14.06 -3.83 -18.57
CA MET A 287 14.07 -2.76 -17.59
C MET A 287 14.59 -3.25 -16.22
N VAL A 288 14.10 -4.39 -15.73
CA VAL A 288 14.58 -4.98 -14.47
C VAL A 288 16.06 -5.36 -14.57
N GLU A 289 16.51 -5.91 -15.69
CA GLU A 289 17.93 -6.23 -15.92
C GLU A 289 18.81 -4.97 -15.97
N ASN A 290 18.33 -3.89 -16.59
CA ASN A 290 19.05 -2.60 -16.62
C ASN A 290 19.13 -1.98 -15.23
N LEU A 291 18.05 -2.01 -14.45
CA LEU A 291 18.06 -1.61 -13.04
C LEU A 291 19.12 -2.36 -12.22
N THR A 292 19.22 -3.68 -12.42
CA THR A 292 20.23 -4.49 -11.71
C THR A 292 21.65 -4.21 -12.17
N LYS A 293 21.83 -3.70 -13.40
CA LYS A 293 23.15 -3.30 -13.97
C LYS A 293 23.49 -1.83 -13.71
N GLY A 294 22.59 -1.06 -13.09
CA GLY A 294 22.83 0.34 -12.76
C GLY A 294 22.71 1.32 -13.93
N SER A 295 22.05 0.95 -15.00
CA SER A 295 21.72 1.85 -16.10
C SER A 295 20.25 2.21 -16.05
N TRP A 296 19.94 3.46 -15.74
CA TRP A 296 18.58 4.02 -15.79
C TRP A 296 18.46 4.88 -17.04
N ASP A 297 17.60 4.48 -17.95
CA ASP A 297 17.28 5.27 -19.13
C ASP A 297 15.89 5.89 -18.89
N HIS A 298 15.85 7.20 -18.64
CA HIS A 298 14.62 8.00 -18.57
C HIS A 298 14.01 8.14 -19.98
N LYS A 299 13.48 7.05 -20.51
CA LYS A 299 12.65 7.16 -21.69
C LYS A 299 11.27 7.63 -21.27
N GLU A 300 10.84 8.77 -21.82
CA GLU A 300 9.45 9.21 -21.75
C GLU A 300 8.54 8.03 -22.11
N PHE A 301 7.67 7.67 -21.18
CA PHE A 301 6.70 6.62 -21.40
C PHE A 301 5.67 7.12 -22.41
N GLU A 302 5.72 6.56 -23.63
CA GLU A 302 4.71 6.82 -24.64
C GLU A 302 3.32 6.44 -24.10
N ARG A 303 2.34 7.33 -24.24
CA ARG A 303 0.98 7.14 -23.72
C ARG A 303 0.36 5.86 -24.29
N ARG A 304 0.00 4.93 -23.41
CA ARG A 304 -0.57 3.66 -23.85
C ARG A 304 -2.05 3.81 -24.22
N ARG A 305 -2.41 3.31 -25.41
CA ARG A 305 -3.80 3.24 -25.85
C ARG A 305 -4.50 2.03 -25.25
N SER A 306 -5.84 2.04 -25.27
CA SER A 306 -6.62 0.83 -24.95
C SER A 306 -6.18 -0.32 -25.84
N ILE A 307 -6.12 -1.50 -25.26
CA ILE A 307 -5.85 -2.74 -26.01
C ILE A 307 -7.16 -3.28 -26.61
N THR A 308 -7.04 -4.18 -27.57
CA THR A 308 -8.20 -4.85 -28.18
C THR A 308 -9.03 -5.54 -27.09
N PRO A 309 -10.34 -5.28 -27.03
CA PRO A 309 -11.24 -5.98 -26.11
C PRO A 309 -11.12 -7.50 -26.29
N PRO A 310 -11.27 -8.28 -25.18
CA PRO A 310 -11.29 -9.73 -25.31
C PRO A 310 -12.53 -10.20 -26.09
N GLU A 311 -12.41 -11.30 -26.79
CA GLU A 311 -13.57 -12.07 -27.23
C GLU A 311 -14.22 -12.67 -25.96
N LEU A 312 -15.50 -12.32 -25.75
CA LEU A 312 -16.21 -12.80 -24.57
C LEU A 312 -16.74 -14.21 -24.84
N PRO A 313 -16.59 -15.14 -23.88
CA PRO A 313 -17.23 -16.44 -23.97
C PRO A 313 -18.76 -16.30 -24.00
N ASP A 314 -19.40 -17.18 -24.75
CA ASP A 314 -20.85 -17.31 -24.80
C ASP A 314 -21.35 -18.10 -23.58
N THR A 315 -21.15 -17.51 -22.40
CA THR A 315 -21.55 -18.08 -21.11
C THR A 315 -22.83 -17.38 -20.67
N SER A 316 -23.88 -18.14 -20.38
CA SER A 316 -25.13 -17.60 -19.84
C SER A 316 -24.99 -17.22 -18.37
N TRP A 317 -25.93 -16.40 -17.87
CA TRP A 317 -26.00 -16.07 -16.45
C TRP A 317 -26.20 -17.34 -15.59
N GLU A 318 -27.06 -18.23 -16.03
CA GLU A 318 -27.40 -19.48 -15.33
C GLU A 318 -26.18 -20.39 -15.24
N GLU A 319 -25.40 -20.52 -16.29
CA GLU A 319 -24.14 -21.28 -16.30
C GLU A 319 -23.12 -20.63 -15.36
N TYR A 320 -22.99 -19.31 -15.41
CA TYR A 320 -22.06 -18.57 -14.55
C TYR A 320 -22.39 -18.78 -13.07
N ILE A 321 -23.63 -18.49 -12.65
CA ILE A 321 -23.99 -18.49 -11.24
C ILE A 321 -24.08 -19.88 -10.61
N SER A 322 -24.34 -20.93 -11.43
CA SER A 322 -24.44 -22.31 -10.97
C SER A 322 -23.12 -23.08 -10.95
N SER A 323 -22.07 -22.50 -11.52
CA SER A 323 -20.76 -23.16 -11.61
C SER A 323 -20.06 -23.21 -10.24
N GLU A 324 -19.50 -24.34 -9.86
CA GLU A 324 -18.68 -24.48 -8.63
C GLU A 324 -17.36 -23.70 -8.73
N GLN A 325 -16.75 -23.70 -9.92
CA GLN A 325 -15.55 -22.92 -10.20
C GLN A 325 -15.91 -21.69 -11.00
N THR A 326 -15.28 -20.55 -10.69
CA THR A 326 -15.51 -19.29 -11.44
C THR A 326 -15.19 -19.51 -12.92
N PRO A 327 -16.20 -19.49 -13.81
CA PRO A 327 -15.95 -19.64 -15.24
C PRO A 327 -15.27 -18.41 -15.80
N CYS A 328 -14.57 -18.59 -16.91
CA CYS A 328 -13.98 -17.48 -17.65
C CYS A 328 -15.10 -16.70 -18.35
N ILE A 329 -15.42 -15.49 -17.92
CA ILE A 329 -16.43 -14.61 -18.51
C ILE A 329 -15.83 -13.36 -19.14
N GLY A 330 -14.51 -13.27 -19.18
CA GLY A 330 -13.74 -12.16 -19.74
C GLY A 330 -12.50 -12.66 -20.47
N ARG A 331 -11.39 -11.90 -20.38
CA ARG A 331 -10.11 -12.33 -20.94
C ARG A 331 -9.57 -13.57 -20.22
N PRO A 332 -9.16 -14.63 -20.92
CA PRO A 332 -8.55 -15.80 -20.30
C PRO A 332 -7.35 -15.41 -19.45
N GLN A 333 -7.37 -15.79 -18.18
CA GLN A 333 -6.36 -15.38 -17.21
C GLN A 333 -5.07 -16.19 -17.35
N ILE A 334 -3.94 -15.49 -17.43
CA ILE A 334 -2.61 -16.09 -17.35
C ILE A 334 -2.04 -15.74 -15.99
N SER A 335 -2.25 -16.61 -15.01
CA SER A 335 -1.83 -16.38 -13.63
C SER A 335 -0.62 -17.22 -13.23
N LYS A 336 0.21 -16.63 -12.37
CA LYS A 336 1.29 -17.33 -11.68
C LYS A 336 1.21 -17.01 -10.19
N GLU A 337 1.19 -18.05 -9.37
CA GLU A 337 1.25 -17.91 -7.93
C GLU A 337 2.64 -18.28 -7.43
N SER A 338 3.09 -17.60 -6.39
CA SER A 338 4.33 -17.94 -5.69
C SER A 338 4.22 -17.66 -4.21
N ILE A 339 4.77 -18.54 -3.40
CA ILE A 339 4.90 -18.38 -1.96
C ILE A 339 6.39 -18.32 -1.66
N ARG A 340 6.81 -17.28 -0.95
CA ARG A 340 8.18 -17.12 -0.50
C ARG A 340 8.21 -17.05 1.02
N ALA A 341 8.93 -17.98 1.63
CA ALA A 341 9.20 -17.95 3.05
C ALA A 341 10.36 -16.98 3.33
N PHE A 342 10.19 -16.14 4.33
CA PHE A 342 11.23 -15.22 4.81
C PHE A 342 11.60 -15.55 6.24
N LYS A 343 12.87 -15.36 6.56
CA LYS A 343 13.36 -15.36 7.93
C LYS A 343 13.58 -13.91 8.34
N ALA A 344 12.88 -13.46 9.35
CA ALA A 344 13.05 -12.14 9.92
C ALA A 344 13.63 -12.26 11.33
N THR A 345 14.21 -11.17 11.82
CA THR A 345 14.69 -11.07 13.19
C THR A 345 14.06 -9.84 13.83
N ILE A 346 13.64 -9.97 15.09
CA ILE A 346 13.10 -8.88 15.88
C ILE A 346 13.82 -8.82 17.22
N ALA A 347 14.12 -7.62 17.70
CA ALA A 347 14.62 -7.38 19.04
C ALA A 347 13.54 -6.67 19.86
N MET A 348 13.15 -7.27 20.98
CA MET A 348 12.09 -6.81 21.86
C MET A 348 12.69 -6.24 23.13
N SER A 349 12.28 -5.04 23.55
CA SER A 349 12.67 -4.42 24.80
C SER A 349 11.46 -4.18 25.71
N LYS A 350 11.60 -4.51 26.99
CA LYS A 350 10.62 -4.19 28.03
C LYS A 350 10.83 -2.80 28.61
N ASP A 351 12.01 -2.21 28.36
CA ASP A 351 12.42 -0.93 28.91
C ASP A 351 12.04 0.26 28.00
N PHE A 352 11.50 -0.02 26.81
CA PHE A 352 11.08 1.03 25.90
C PHE A 352 9.82 1.73 26.44
N PRO A 353 9.83 3.07 26.57
CA PRO A 353 8.79 3.79 27.31
C PRO A 353 7.42 3.89 26.60
N MET A 354 7.36 3.52 25.32
CA MET A 354 6.13 3.54 24.51
C MET A 354 5.61 2.12 24.27
N THR A 355 4.30 1.95 24.26
CA THR A 355 3.69 0.68 23.89
C THR A 355 3.56 0.54 22.38
N VAL A 356 3.39 -0.70 21.90
CA VAL A 356 3.15 -0.98 20.48
C VAL A 356 1.86 -0.32 19.98
N ASP A 357 0.82 -0.27 20.81
CA ASP A 357 -0.47 0.35 20.48
C ASP A 357 -0.31 1.83 20.19
N VAL A 358 0.40 2.55 21.03
CA VAL A 358 0.69 3.99 20.87
C VAL A 358 1.48 4.24 19.56
N LEU A 359 2.49 3.41 19.26
CA LEU A 359 3.21 3.51 17.98
C LEU A 359 2.26 3.32 16.79
N LEU A 360 1.37 2.34 16.88
CA LEU A 360 0.41 2.07 15.82
C LEU A 360 -0.56 3.23 15.61
N ASP A 361 -1.01 3.87 16.66
CA ASP A 361 -1.86 5.06 16.61
C ASP A 361 -1.14 6.22 15.88
N VAL A 362 0.11 6.49 16.22
CA VAL A 362 0.93 7.50 15.53
C VAL A 362 1.11 7.16 14.05
N LEU A 363 1.47 5.91 13.73
CA LEU A 363 1.69 5.48 12.35
C LEU A 363 0.42 5.53 11.51
N GLU A 364 -0.74 5.27 12.12
CA GLU A 364 -2.03 5.33 11.42
C GLU A 364 -2.40 6.75 10.99
N VAL A 365 -1.99 7.77 11.76
CA VAL A 365 -2.17 9.19 11.42
C VAL A 365 -1.22 9.61 10.30
N VAL A 366 0.07 9.25 10.41
CA VAL A 366 1.13 9.75 9.52
C VAL A 366 1.18 8.99 8.21
N ALA A 367 0.91 7.70 8.24
CA ALA A 367 1.01 6.82 7.09
C ALA A 367 -0.13 5.80 7.05
N PRO A 368 -1.34 6.20 6.65
CA PRO A 368 -2.52 5.33 6.66
C PRO A 368 -2.39 4.22 5.63
N PHE A 369 -1.97 3.04 6.05
CA PHE A 369 -1.87 1.85 5.19
C PHE A 369 -3.20 1.11 5.09
N LYS A 370 -3.53 0.60 3.91
CA LYS A 370 -4.75 -0.20 3.67
C LYS A 370 -4.90 -1.45 4.56
N GLN A 371 -3.79 -1.94 5.14
CA GLN A 371 -3.76 -3.16 5.95
C GLN A 371 -3.40 -2.89 7.42
N PHE A 372 -3.61 -1.65 7.87
CA PHE A 372 -3.20 -1.23 9.20
C PHE A 372 -3.86 -2.07 10.30
N GLN A 373 -5.14 -2.41 10.14
CA GLN A 373 -5.84 -3.27 11.09
C GLN A 373 -5.19 -4.66 11.23
N LYS A 374 -4.78 -5.27 10.11
CA LYS A 374 -4.07 -6.57 10.17
C LYS A 374 -2.70 -6.46 10.84
N LEU A 375 -2.02 -5.33 10.63
CA LEU A 375 -0.76 -5.06 11.32
C LEU A 375 -0.99 -4.91 12.82
N ARG A 376 -2.03 -4.18 13.22
CA ARG A 376 -2.43 -4.01 14.63
C ARG A 376 -2.76 -5.36 15.27
N ASP A 377 -3.63 -6.16 14.66
CA ASP A 377 -4.01 -7.48 15.15
C ASP A 377 -2.77 -8.41 15.29
N PHE A 378 -1.85 -8.34 14.34
CA PHE A 378 -0.60 -9.10 14.41
C PHE A 378 0.30 -8.62 15.55
N MET A 379 0.51 -7.32 15.65
CA MET A 379 1.39 -6.72 16.67
C MET A 379 0.89 -6.97 18.10
N GLN A 380 -0.43 -6.87 18.32
CA GLN A 380 -1.04 -7.07 19.62
C GLN A 380 -1.08 -8.55 20.06
N ASN A 381 -1.33 -9.48 19.14
CA ASN A 381 -1.65 -10.86 19.48
C ASN A 381 -0.51 -11.86 19.27
N LYS A 382 0.52 -11.48 18.54
CA LYS A 382 1.58 -12.42 18.12
C LYS A 382 2.97 -12.05 18.59
N LEU A 383 3.28 -10.78 18.84
CA LEU A 383 4.62 -10.39 19.24
C LEU A 383 5.00 -10.93 20.62
N PRO A 384 6.30 -11.25 20.84
CA PRO A 384 6.83 -11.45 22.17
C PRO A 384 6.65 -10.20 23.04
N PRO A 385 6.66 -10.33 24.39
CA PRO A 385 6.47 -9.21 25.31
C PRO A 385 7.48 -8.08 25.10
N GLY A 386 7.01 -6.82 25.16
CA GLY A 386 7.82 -5.60 25.04
C GLY A 386 7.55 -4.84 23.74
N PHE A 387 8.42 -3.88 23.45
CA PHE A 387 8.38 -3.04 22.26
C PHE A 387 9.42 -3.52 21.23
N PRO A 388 9.13 -3.56 19.94
CA PRO A 388 10.08 -3.98 18.90
C PRO A 388 11.09 -2.86 18.60
N VAL A 389 12.18 -2.81 19.34
CA VAL A 389 13.22 -1.78 19.18
C VAL A 389 14.09 -1.98 17.94
N LYS A 390 14.09 -3.20 17.36
CA LYS A 390 14.78 -3.47 16.10
C LYS A 390 14.03 -4.53 15.29
N LEU A 391 13.86 -4.25 14.01
CA LEU A 391 13.21 -5.12 13.03
C LEU A 391 14.18 -5.36 11.87
N GLU A 392 14.41 -6.60 11.49
CA GLU A 392 15.18 -6.99 10.31
C GLU A 392 14.31 -7.90 9.45
N ILE A 393 13.76 -7.35 8.36
CA ILE A 393 12.78 -8.02 7.51
C ILE A 393 13.33 -8.12 6.08
N PRO A 394 13.50 -9.32 5.51
CA PRO A 394 13.84 -9.45 4.10
C PRO A 394 12.67 -8.96 3.24
N VAL A 395 12.93 -7.93 2.43
CA VAL A 395 11.93 -7.35 1.51
C VAL A 395 12.09 -7.89 0.09
N PHE A 396 13.31 -8.25 -0.27
CA PHE A 396 13.66 -8.93 -1.51
C PHE A 396 14.62 -10.09 -1.21
N PRO A 397 14.83 -11.03 -2.14
CA PRO A 397 15.73 -12.18 -1.93
C PRO A 397 17.16 -11.82 -1.49
N THR A 398 17.60 -10.63 -1.88
CA THR A 398 18.97 -10.15 -1.60
C THR A 398 18.99 -8.92 -0.70
N VAL A 399 17.84 -8.37 -0.30
CA VAL A 399 17.74 -7.10 0.43
C VAL A 399 16.93 -7.28 1.70
N THR A 400 17.50 -6.88 2.82
CA THR A 400 16.88 -6.83 4.14
C THR A 400 16.67 -5.38 4.55
N ALA A 401 15.46 -5.02 4.93
CA ALA A 401 15.15 -3.76 5.58
C ALA A 401 15.40 -3.89 7.08
N LYS A 402 16.10 -2.91 7.64
CA LYS A 402 16.35 -2.79 9.08
C LYS A 402 15.74 -1.49 9.59
N VAL A 403 15.02 -1.59 10.67
CA VAL A 403 14.47 -0.45 11.41
C VAL A 403 14.92 -0.57 12.85
N THR A 404 15.49 0.49 13.40
CA THR A 404 16.06 0.51 14.76
C THR A 404 15.63 1.78 15.47
N PHE A 405 14.96 1.64 16.59
CA PHE A 405 14.65 2.73 17.50
C PHE A 405 15.85 2.95 18.40
N THR A 406 16.56 4.06 18.22
CA THR A 406 17.83 4.32 18.89
C THR A 406 17.68 5.11 20.17
N LEU A 407 16.69 6.02 20.21
CA LEU A 407 16.42 6.89 21.35
C LEU A 407 14.92 7.18 21.43
N PHE A 408 14.39 7.22 22.63
CA PHE A 408 13.04 7.71 22.91
C PHE A 408 13.01 8.49 24.24
N GLN A 409 12.35 9.64 24.23
CA GLN A 409 12.18 10.48 25.42
C GLN A 409 10.81 11.14 25.43
N TRP A 410 10.09 11.04 26.53
CA TRP A 410 8.95 11.92 26.79
C TRP A 410 9.45 13.34 26.98
N ARG A 411 8.75 14.35 26.41
CA ARG A 411 9.23 15.74 26.36
C ARG A 411 8.08 16.71 26.58
N ASP A 412 8.06 17.35 27.74
CA ASP A 412 7.08 18.41 28.04
C ASP A 412 7.57 19.82 27.62
N ASP A 413 8.84 19.93 27.19
CA ASP A 413 9.54 21.19 26.91
C ASP A 413 9.61 21.54 25.43
N LEU A 414 8.84 20.87 24.56
CA LEU A 414 8.83 21.16 23.14
C LEU A 414 8.13 22.49 22.84
N HIS A 415 8.83 23.40 22.16
CA HIS A 415 8.28 24.69 21.75
C HIS A 415 7.50 24.58 20.44
N ASP A 416 6.37 25.30 20.33
CA ASP A 416 5.52 25.33 19.11
C ASP A 416 6.28 25.83 17.88
N SER A 417 7.30 26.68 18.08
CA SER A 417 8.16 27.18 16.99
C SER A 417 8.87 26.09 16.19
N LYS A 418 8.97 24.86 16.71
CA LYS A 418 9.52 23.73 15.96
C LYS A 418 8.58 23.20 14.87
N PHE A 419 7.28 23.45 15.01
CA PHE A 419 6.22 22.92 14.16
C PHE A 419 5.65 23.93 13.17
N VAL A 420 6.30 25.08 13.04
CA VAL A 420 5.91 26.12 12.10
C VAL A 420 7.03 26.37 11.09
N ILE A 421 6.67 26.91 9.93
CA ILE A 421 7.64 27.32 8.91
C ILE A 421 8.46 28.49 9.47
N PRO A 422 9.81 28.40 9.53
CA PRO A 422 10.63 29.45 10.07
C PRO A 422 10.58 30.71 9.21
N ASN A 423 10.76 31.89 9.84
CA ASN A 423 10.84 33.13 9.13
C ASN A 423 11.98 33.14 8.09
N GLY A 424 11.72 33.68 6.90
CA GLY A 424 12.70 33.76 5.82
C GLY A 424 12.68 32.58 4.85
N TYR A 425 11.78 31.59 5.05
CA TYR A 425 11.51 30.56 4.05
C TYR A 425 10.54 31.10 3.01
N ARG A 426 10.74 30.71 1.75
CA ARG A 426 9.84 31.00 0.64
C ARG A 426 9.15 29.75 0.16
N GLU A 427 7.93 29.91 -0.33
CA GLU A 427 7.22 28.78 -0.97
C GLU A 427 7.82 28.49 -2.34
N ASP A 428 8.06 27.20 -2.62
CA ASP A 428 8.52 26.69 -3.90
C ASP A 428 7.76 25.40 -4.22
N PRO A 429 6.67 25.48 -4.98
CA PRO A 429 5.82 24.31 -5.32
C PRO A 429 6.51 23.29 -6.23
N THR A 430 7.69 23.60 -6.73
CA THR A 430 8.43 22.74 -7.67
C THR A 430 9.65 22.05 -7.05
N ARG A 431 9.95 22.34 -5.77
CA ARG A 431 11.14 21.81 -5.11
C ARG A 431 11.09 20.28 -4.95
N PHE A 432 9.91 19.73 -4.72
CA PHE A 432 9.67 18.30 -4.57
C PHE A 432 8.58 17.88 -5.55
N PRO A 433 8.92 17.62 -6.81
CA PRO A 433 7.93 17.37 -7.87
C PRO A 433 7.06 16.14 -7.62
N ASP A 434 7.56 15.16 -6.87
CA ASP A 434 6.88 13.89 -6.57
C ASP A 434 5.98 13.97 -5.30
N LEU A 435 5.85 15.13 -4.65
CA LEU A 435 5.08 15.32 -3.41
C LEU A 435 3.83 16.19 -3.59
#